data_c8c74fc89b4694b2edb805c44a539f5d
#
_entry.id   c8c74fc89b4694b2edb805c44a539f5d
#
_cell.length_a   1.000
_cell.length_b   1.000
_cell.length_c   1.000
_cell.angle_alpha   90.00
_cell.angle_beta   90.00
_cell.angle_gamma   90.00
#
_symmetry.space_group_name_H-M   'P 1'
#
loop_
_entity.id
_entity.type
_entity.pdbx_description
1 polymer ?
#
loop_
_entity_poly.entity_id
_entity_poly.type
_entity_poly.pdbx_seq_one_letter_code
_entity_poly.pdbx_strand_id
1 'polypeptide(L)'
;MTIDNRPVLDPRTQWFLQFLKDLGRPQVWEVTVDQARAMQVKGQELFPVTKMPAQVDDRIIPVGPRGTVQIRILRPEGVTGILPVVMYFHGGGWVLGDAGTYDRFLRDITNATGAAVVFVEYRRSPEETFPVPLEECYAAAKWVAEHGAEINVDGSRMAVAGDSAGGNMATVVCHLAKQRGGPRILAQALLYPATANPGYGSQSCRDFGQGYYLTDEAMNWFWRQYVPDAANDTDPTAVPLFAPLDQLKDLPPALIITAECDVLRDEGEAYARNLSQAGVPTTCTRYLGAIHGFMGVNALAETPTAIAATAQMNAMLKKALSDKAAVLPQQSAYV
;
A
#
# COMPACT_ATOMS: atom_id res chain seq x y z
N MET A 1 21.88 -22.95 -26.18
CA MET A 1 22.09 -22.29 -24.87
C MET A 1 20.73 -22.19 -24.19
N THR A 2 20.50 -22.90 -23.12
CA THR A 2 19.30 -22.71 -22.30
C THR A 2 19.49 -21.43 -21.51
N ILE A 3 18.60 -20.45 -21.71
CA ILE A 3 18.57 -19.23 -20.92
C ILE A 3 18.11 -19.65 -19.51
N ASP A 4 18.93 -19.36 -18.49
CA ASP A 4 18.53 -19.55 -17.10
C ASP A 4 17.61 -18.39 -16.70
N ASN A 5 16.33 -18.68 -16.52
CA ASN A 5 15.31 -17.69 -16.16
C ASN A 5 15.03 -17.65 -14.63
N ARG A 6 15.89 -18.28 -13.79
CA ARG A 6 15.71 -18.21 -12.35
C ARG A 6 15.92 -16.77 -11.87
N PRO A 7 15.12 -16.29 -10.90
CA PRO A 7 15.30 -14.97 -10.31
C PRO A 7 16.71 -14.82 -9.73
N VAL A 8 17.32 -13.66 -9.97
CA VAL A 8 18.59 -13.27 -9.39
C VAL A 8 18.34 -12.11 -8.43
N LEU A 9 18.40 -12.40 -7.15
CA LEU A 9 18.23 -11.37 -6.12
C LEU A 9 19.42 -10.40 -6.12
N ASP A 10 19.14 -9.12 -5.83
CA ASP A 10 20.17 -8.14 -5.51
C ASP A 10 21.06 -8.63 -4.34
N PRO A 11 22.38 -8.36 -4.33
CA PRO A 11 23.27 -8.80 -3.26
C PRO A 11 22.83 -8.35 -1.86
N ARG A 12 22.27 -7.14 -1.73
CA ARG A 12 21.76 -6.64 -0.45
C ARG A 12 20.52 -7.43 0.00
N THR A 13 19.65 -7.79 -0.94
CA THR A 13 18.47 -8.63 -0.68
C THR A 13 18.89 -10.04 -0.26
N GLN A 14 19.86 -10.64 -0.93
CA GLN A 14 20.41 -11.95 -0.54
C GLN A 14 20.98 -11.91 0.87
N TRP A 15 21.81 -10.91 1.16
CA TRP A 15 22.37 -10.69 2.48
C TRP A 15 21.27 -10.52 3.54
N PHE A 16 20.24 -9.74 3.27
CA PHE A 16 19.14 -9.51 4.19
C PHE A 16 18.38 -10.81 4.53
N LEU A 17 18.06 -11.62 3.52
CA LEU A 17 17.40 -12.91 3.73
C LEU A 17 18.28 -13.87 4.56
N GLN A 18 19.60 -13.90 4.29
CA GLN A 18 20.53 -14.70 5.07
C GLN A 18 20.64 -14.18 6.51
N PHE A 19 20.73 -12.87 6.70
CA PHE A 19 20.71 -12.24 8.02
C PHE A 19 19.48 -12.63 8.85
N LEU A 20 18.27 -12.59 8.25
CA LEU A 20 17.04 -13.00 8.94
C LEU A 20 17.07 -14.48 9.33
N LYS A 21 17.60 -15.33 8.46
CA LYS A 21 17.76 -16.76 8.72
C LYS A 21 18.72 -17.01 9.88
N ASP A 22 19.87 -16.35 9.87
CA ASP A 22 20.90 -16.49 10.90
C ASP A 22 20.46 -15.95 12.26
N LEU A 23 19.56 -14.93 12.24
CA LEU A 23 18.97 -14.37 13.45
C LEU A 23 18.01 -15.37 14.15
N GLY A 24 17.54 -16.39 13.42
CA GLY A 24 16.66 -17.41 13.98
C GLY A 24 15.35 -16.86 14.53
N ARG A 25 14.80 -15.80 13.90
CA ARG A 25 13.57 -15.17 14.38
C ARG A 25 12.40 -16.15 14.27
N PRO A 26 11.52 -16.22 15.30
CA PRO A 26 10.28 -16.99 15.18
C PRO A 26 9.39 -16.38 14.08
N GLN A 27 8.53 -17.20 13.53
CA GLN A 27 7.55 -16.76 12.54
C GLN A 27 6.42 -16.00 13.24
N VAL A 28 5.70 -15.16 12.48
CA VAL A 28 4.63 -14.32 13.04
C VAL A 28 3.50 -15.13 13.69
N TRP A 29 3.27 -16.34 13.22
CA TRP A 29 2.25 -17.26 13.78
C TRP A 29 2.74 -18.09 15.00
N GLU A 30 4.02 -18.01 15.32
CA GLU A 30 4.62 -18.71 16.48
C GLU A 30 4.67 -17.82 17.73
N VAL A 31 4.29 -16.57 17.61
CA VAL A 31 4.39 -15.55 18.68
C VAL A 31 3.05 -14.83 18.89
N THR A 32 2.93 -14.10 19.99
CA THR A 32 1.76 -13.23 20.18
C THR A 32 1.78 -12.05 19.18
N VAL A 33 0.62 -11.47 18.94
CA VAL A 33 0.49 -10.28 18.06
C VAL A 33 1.38 -9.14 18.54
N ASP A 34 1.45 -8.87 19.84
CA ASP A 34 2.31 -7.83 20.40
C ASP A 34 3.79 -8.10 20.18
N GLN A 35 4.20 -9.37 20.29
CA GLN A 35 5.56 -9.77 19.97
C GLN A 35 5.85 -9.61 18.47
N ALA A 36 4.93 -9.98 17.59
CA ALA A 36 5.07 -9.79 16.14
C ALA A 36 5.22 -8.30 15.78
N ARG A 37 4.42 -7.42 16.39
CA ARG A 37 4.52 -5.95 16.23
C ARG A 37 5.87 -5.44 16.72
N ALA A 38 6.31 -5.83 17.92
CA ALA A 38 7.61 -5.46 18.46
C ALA A 38 8.77 -5.95 17.60
N MET A 39 8.65 -7.14 16.99
CA MET A 39 9.64 -7.67 16.05
C MET A 39 9.74 -6.83 14.78
N GLN A 40 8.63 -6.30 14.25
CA GLN A 40 8.66 -5.40 13.10
C GLN A 40 9.34 -4.07 13.43
N VAL A 41 8.99 -3.44 14.55
CA VAL A 41 9.63 -2.21 15.02
C VAL A 41 11.13 -2.40 15.14
N LYS A 42 11.56 -3.43 15.88
CA LYS A 42 12.99 -3.80 16.02
C LYS A 42 13.65 -4.05 14.67
N GLY A 43 12.95 -4.71 13.74
CA GLY A 43 13.46 -4.99 12.40
C GLY A 43 13.81 -3.72 11.63
N GLN A 44 13.00 -2.66 11.76
CA GLN A 44 13.29 -1.37 11.16
C GLN A 44 14.41 -0.62 11.90
N GLU A 45 14.45 -0.68 13.21
CA GLU A 45 15.49 -0.03 14.05
C GLU A 45 16.89 -0.62 13.86
N LEU A 46 17.01 -1.92 13.56
CA LEU A 46 18.29 -2.58 13.27
C LEU A 46 19.01 -2.00 12.04
N PHE A 47 18.26 -1.33 11.16
CA PHE A 47 18.78 -0.73 9.93
C PHE A 47 18.47 0.77 9.93
N PRO A 48 19.27 1.57 10.66
CA PRO A 48 19.09 3.01 10.68
C PRO A 48 19.31 3.59 9.29
N VAL A 49 18.42 4.46 8.87
CA VAL A 49 18.45 5.17 7.59
C VAL A 49 18.33 6.66 7.80
N THR A 50 18.91 7.44 6.90
CA THR A 50 18.74 8.89 6.91
C THR A 50 17.29 9.22 6.59
N LYS A 51 16.64 10.00 7.46
CA LYS A 51 15.27 10.45 7.26
C LYS A 51 15.28 11.87 6.69
N MET A 52 14.55 12.06 5.58
CA MET A 52 14.34 13.40 5.03
C MET A 52 13.60 14.29 6.02
N PRO A 53 13.93 15.61 6.10
CA PRO A 53 13.23 16.54 6.99
C PRO A 53 11.76 16.66 6.59
N ALA A 54 10.87 16.72 7.59
CA ALA A 54 9.44 16.97 7.40
C ALA A 54 8.82 17.51 8.68
N GLN A 55 7.81 18.34 8.54
CA GLN A 55 6.90 18.68 9.65
C GLN A 55 5.95 17.51 9.87
N VAL A 56 5.76 17.11 11.11
CA VAL A 56 4.90 15.98 11.50
C VAL A 56 3.86 16.47 12.51
N ASP A 57 2.60 16.14 12.28
CA ASP A 57 1.46 16.48 13.15
C ASP A 57 0.57 15.25 13.30
N ASP A 58 0.36 14.80 14.53
CA ASP A 58 -0.51 13.67 14.85
C ASP A 58 -1.86 14.19 15.34
N ARG A 59 -2.95 13.68 14.76
CA ARG A 59 -4.32 14.08 15.09
C ARG A 59 -5.24 12.90 15.27
N ILE A 60 -6.26 13.10 16.09
CA ILE A 60 -7.43 12.23 16.19
C ILE A 60 -8.59 12.97 15.54
N ILE A 61 -9.19 12.36 14.50
CA ILE A 61 -10.34 12.91 13.79
C ILE A 61 -11.62 12.17 14.19
N PRO A 62 -12.78 12.87 14.30
CA PRO A 62 -14.03 12.30 14.83
C PRO A 62 -14.82 11.57 13.75
N VAL A 63 -14.26 10.49 13.20
CA VAL A 63 -14.85 9.70 12.09
C VAL A 63 -14.67 8.20 12.32
N GLY A 64 -15.21 7.41 11.39
CA GLY A 64 -15.09 5.96 11.37
C GLY A 64 -16.08 5.26 12.28
N PRO A 65 -16.18 3.92 12.16
CA PRO A 65 -17.19 3.11 12.85
C PRO A 65 -17.03 3.11 14.38
N ARG A 66 -15.82 3.45 14.89
CA ARG A 66 -15.53 3.55 16.32
C ARG A 66 -15.52 5.01 16.83
N GLY A 67 -15.97 5.94 15.98
CA GLY A 67 -16.12 7.36 16.33
C GLY A 67 -14.84 8.19 16.22
N THR A 68 -13.67 7.57 16.14
CA THR A 68 -12.38 8.28 16.02
C THR A 68 -11.41 7.46 15.17
N VAL A 69 -10.57 8.17 14.39
CA VAL A 69 -9.42 7.61 13.68
C VAL A 69 -8.20 8.48 13.94
N GLN A 70 -7.07 7.86 14.22
CA GLN A 70 -5.80 8.57 14.34
C GLN A 70 -5.17 8.72 12.96
N ILE A 71 -4.64 9.90 12.66
CA ILE A 71 -3.90 10.20 11.45
C ILE A 71 -2.57 10.88 11.78
N ARG A 72 -1.54 10.61 10.99
CA ARG A 72 -0.29 11.37 10.99
C ARG A 72 -0.17 12.14 9.69
N ILE A 73 0.09 13.44 9.79
CA ILE A 73 0.24 14.35 8.67
C ILE A 73 1.71 14.72 8.54
N LEU A 74 2.31 14.43 7.38
CA LEU A 74 3.66 14.86 7.06
C LEU A 74 3.60 15.93 5.97
N ARG A 75 4.38 16.99 6.15
CA ARG A 75 4.51 18.10 5.19
C ARG A 75 5.99 18.36 4.91
N PRO A 76 6.38 18.78 3.68
CA PRO A 76 7.75 19.20 3.43
C PRO A 76 8.12 20.32 4.40
N GLU A 77 9.34 20.28 4.94
CA GLU A 77 9.81 21.29 5.90
C GLU A 77 9.81 22.69 5.28
N GLY A 78 9.37 23.68 6.04
CA GLY A 78 9.35 25.09 5.60
C GLY A 78 8.22 25.46 4.63
N VAL A 79 7.38 24.50 4.20
CA VAL A 79 6.25 24.77 3.30
C VAL A 79 4.97 25.05 4.11
N THR A 80 4.48 26.29 4.02
CA THR A 80 3.30 26.77 4.77
C THR A 80 2.00 26.84 3.96
N GLY A 81 2.08 26.71 2.63
CA GLY A 81 0.92 26.80 1.73
C GLY A 81 -0.01 25.58 1.80
N ILE A 82 -1.17 25.69 1.14
CA ILE A 82 -2.11 24.59 0.95
C ILE A 82 -1.52 23.59 -0.05
N LEU A 83 -1.35 22.33 0.34
CA LEU A 83 -0.72 21.27 -0.45
C LEU A 83 -1.77 20.28 -0.99
N PRO A 84 -1.51 19.63 -2.13
CA PRO A 84 -2.23 18.41 -2.49
C PRO A 84 -1.92 17.32 -1.47
N VAL A 85 -2.70 16.25 -1.46
CA VAL A 85 -2.59 15.20 -0.44
C VAL A 85 -2.47 13.81 -1.04
N VAL A 86 -1.58 13.01 -0.43
CA VAL A 86 -1.52 11.56 -0.60
C VAL A 86 -2.05 10.93 0.68
N MET A 87 -3.19 10.24 0.59
CA MET A 87 -3.63 9.35 1.65
C MET A 87 -2.79 8.07 1.58
N TYR A 88 -2.11 7.72 2.66
CA TYR A 88 -1.29 6.53 2.73
C TYR A 88 -1.87 5.51 3.70
N PHE A 89 -2.10 4.30 3.21
CA PHE A 89 -2.55 3.17 3.99
C PHE A 89 -1.40 2.16 4.07
N HIS A 90 -1.03 1.79 5.29
CA HIS A 90 0.16 0.98 5.52
C HIS A 90 -0.08 -0.51 5.33
N GLY A 91 0.98 -1.23 5.00
CA GLY A 91 1.03 -2.69 4.98
C GLY A 91 1.22 -3.30 6.36
N GLY A 92 1.66 -4.56 6.37
CA GLY A 92 1.84 -5.33 7.60
C GLY A 92 0.71 -6.32 7.85
N GLY A 93 0.05 -6.80 6.78
CA GLY A 93 -0.98 -7.84 6.86
C GLY A 93 -2.17 -7.44 7.72
N TRP A 94 -2.55 -6.16 7.76
CA TRP A 94 -3.61 -5.59 8.58
C TRP A 94 -3.38 -5.73 10.10
N VAL A 95 -2.31 -6.41 10.53
CA VAL A 95 -1.98 -6.73 11.93
C VAL A 95 -0.80 -5.92 12.46
N LEU A 96 0.19 -5.71 11.62
CA LEU A 96 1.44 -5.01 11.91
C LEU A 96 1.41 -3.60 11.29
N GLY A 97 2.49 -2.84 11.47
CA GLY A 97 2.65 -1.50 10.92
C GLY A 97 2.15 -0.41 11.87
N ASP A 98 2.85 0.71 11.84
CA ASP A 98 2.51 1.95 12.55
C ASP A 98 3.27 3.13 11.92
N ALA A 99 2.92 4.35 12.30
CA ALA A 99 3.55 5.55 11.79
C ALA A 99 5.06 5.65 12.09
N GLY A 100 5.55 4.96 13.11
CA GLY A 100 6.97 4.89 13.43
C GLY A 100 7.76 4.03 12.45
N THR A 101 7.24 2.85 12.13
CA THR A 101 7.85 1.89 11.20
C THR A 101 7.85 2.39 9.76
N TYR A 102 6.90 3.26 9.40
CA TYR A 102 6.78 3.86 8.06
C TYR A 102 7.42 5.25 7.93
N ASP A 103 7.89 5.87 9.02
CA ASP A 103 8.31 7.28 9.06
C ASP A 103 9.31 7.67 7.95
N ARG A 104 10.33 6.83 7.66
CA ARG A 104 11.27 7.08 6.56
C ARG A 104 10.55 7.16 5.22
N PHE A 105 9.75 6.15 4.90
CA PHE A 105 9.10 6.03 3.60
C PHE A 105 8.08 7.15 3.36
N LEU A 106 7.33 7.54 4.39
CA LEU A 106 6.39 8.66 4.31
C LEU A 106 7.13 10.00 4.05
N ARG A 107 8.29 10.22 4.67
CA ARG A 107 9.12 11.40 4.43
C ARG A 107 9.66 11.42 3.01
N ASP A 108 10.07 10.28 2.47
CA ASP A 108 10.53 10.16 1.09
C ASP A 108 9.41 10.55 0.10
N ILE A 109 8.18 10.06 0.32
CA ILE A 109 7.02 10.44 -0.49
C ILE A 109 6.73 11.94 -0.38
N THR A 110 6.66 12.46 0.83
CA THR A 110 6.38 13.87 1.11
C THR A 110 7.34 14.80 0.37
N ASN A 111 8.64 14.54 0.50
CA ASN A 111 9.66 15.39 -0.11
C ASN A 111 9.73 15.26 -1.64
N ALA A 112 9.60 14.06 -2.17
CA ALA A 112 9.68 13.83 -3.62
C ALA A 112 8.45 14.36 -4.36
N THR A 113 7.26 14.24 -3.78
CA THR A 113 6.02 14.70 -4.39
C THR A 113 5.75 16.19 -4.17
N GLY A 114 6.23 16.74 -3.06
CA GLY A 114 5.85 18.07 -2.57
C GLY A 114 4.42 18.13 -2.03
N ALA A 115 3.77 17.00 -1.84
CA ALA A 115 2.43 16.88 -1.27
C ALA A 115 2.49 16.68 0.25
N ALA A 116 1.40 16.97 0.94
CA ALA A 116 1.19 16.43 2.27
C ALA A 116 0.90 14.92 2.16
N VAL A 117 1.44 14.13 3.08
CA VAL A 117 1.08 12.72 3.23
C VAL A 117 0.24 12.59 4.49
N VAL A 118 -0.95 12.02 4.37
CA VAL A 118 -1.80 11.67 5.49
C VAL A 118 -1.78 10.17 5.66
N PHE A 119 -1.04 9.71 6.63
CA PHE A 119 -0.96 8.31 7.03
C PHE A 119 -2.14 7.99 7.96
N VAL A 120 -2.86 6.92 7.68
CA VAL A 120 -4.01 6.51 8.48
C VAL A 120 -3.59 5.39 9.42
N GLU A 121 -3.62 5.67 10.72
CA GLU A 121 -3.44 4.67 11.79
C GLU A 121 -4.76 3.93 11.99
N TYR A 122 -5.17 3.14 10.98
CA TYR A 122 -6.38 2.34 11.12
C TYR A 122 -6.21 1.29 12.23
N ARG A 123 -7.30 0.95 12.91
CA ARG A 123 -7.28 -0.11 13.94
C ARG A 123 -6.91 -1.42 13.31
N ARG A 124 -5.90 -2.06 13.90
CA ARG A 124 -5.33 -3.31 13.36
C ARG A 124 -6.08 -4.53 13.87
N SER A 125 -5.94 -5.60 13.12
CA SER A 125 -6.41 -6.93 13.52
C SER A 125 -5.44 -7.57 14.54
N PRO A 126 -5.90 -8.43 15.41
CA PRO A 126 -7.26 -8.97 15.52
C PRO A 126 -8.21 -8.11 16.38
N GLU A 127 -7.73 -6.98 16.95
CA GLU A 127 -8.56 -6.13 17.81
C GLU A 127 -9.77 -5.58 17.06
N GLU A 128 -9.58 -5.25 15.78
CA GLU A 128 -10.66 -4.93 14.84
C GLU A 128 -10.46 -5.71 13.54
N THR A 129 -11.54 -6.29 13.04
CA THR A 129 -11.53 -7.14 11.85
C THR A 129 -12.26 -6.48 10.69
N PHE A 130 -12.16 -7.05 9.50
CA PHE A 130 -12.94 -6.63 8.35
C PHE A 130 -14.43 -6.51 8.71
N PRO A 131 -15.14 -5.43 8.33
CA PRO A 131 -14.65 -4.32 7.49
C PRO A 131 -14.16 -3.07 8.28
N VAL A 132 -14.02 -3.12 9.61
CA VAL A 132 -13.76 -1.92 10.45
C VAL A 132 -12.50 -1.17 10.01
N PRO A 133 -11.30 -1.79 9.84
CA PRO A 133 -10.10 -1.08 9.40
C PRO A 133 -10.28 -0.39 8.04
N LEU A 134 -10.96 -1.03 7.12
CA LEU A 134 -11.27 -0.48 5.80
C LEU A 134 -12.19 0.74 5.89
N GLU A 135 -13.25 0.64 6.69
CA GLU A 135 -14.18 1.76 6.89
C GLU A 135 -13.51 2.96 7.56
N GLU A 136 -12.53 2.74 8.42
CA GLU A 136 -11.70 3.81 8.99
C GLU A 136 -10.82 4.49 7.93
N CYS A 137 -10.22 3.71 7.02
CA CYS A 137 -9.45 4.25 5.90
C CYS A 137 -10.32 5.11 4.98
N TYR A 138 -11.50 4.62 4.62
CA TYR A 138 -12.46 5.38 3.82
C TYR A 138 -12.94 6.65 4.54
N ALA A 139 -13.32 6.55 5.81
CA ALA A 139 -13.79 7.67 6.61
C ALA A 139 -12.72 8.76 6.76
N ALA A 140 -11.45 8.37 6.94
CA ALA A 140 -10.33 9.30 6.98
C ALA A 140 -10.14 10.02 5.64
N ALA A 141 -10.19 9.31 4.51
CA ALA A 141 -10.09 9.91 3.19
C ALA A 141 -11.24 10.90 2.92
N LYS A 142 -12.46 10.53 3.30
CA LYS A 142 -13.63 11.41 3.20
C LYS A 142 -13.46 12.66 4.06
N TRP A 143 -13.04 12.51 5.31
CA TRP A 143 -12.80 13.63 6.21
C TRP A 143 -11.75 14.59 5.64
N VAL A 144 -10.63 14.08 5.14
CA VAL A 144 -9.58 14.92 4.54
C VAL A 144 -10.11 15.67 3.30
N ALA A 145 -10.98 15.07 2.51
CA ALA A 145 -11.60 15.74 1.37
C ALA A 145 -12.52 16.91 1.80
N GLU A 146 -13.24 16.74 2.90
CA GLU A 146 -14.25 17.70 3.40
C GLU A 146 -13.63 18.75 4.34
N HIS A 147 -12.59 18.38 5.11
CA HIS A 147 -11.98 19.19 6.17
C HIS A 147 -10.50 19.51 5.92
N GLY A 148 -10.00 19.27 4.70
CA GLY A 148 -8.59 19.46 4.37
C GLY A 148 -8.01 20.83 4.73
N ALA A 149 -8.85 21.88 4.70
CA ALA A 149 -8.44 23.23 5.12
C ALA A 149 -7.95 23.29 6.57
N GLU A 150 -8.49 22.46 7.47
CA GLU A 150 -8.07 22.39 8.88
C GLU A 150 -6.65 21.85 9.09
N ILE A 151 -6.12 21.18 8.08
CA ILE A 151 -4.77 20.61 8.03
C ILE A 151 -3.92 21.18 6.89
N ASN A 152 -4.33 22.32 6.33
CA ASN A 152 -3.67 23.01 5.22
C ASN A 152 -3.43 22.11 3.99
N VAL A 153 -4.41 21.27 3.61
CA VAL A 153 -4.40 20.50 2.38
C VAL A 153 -5.60 20.81 1.51
N ASP A 154 -5.41 20.67 0.20
CA ASP A 154 -6.47 20.73 -0.79
C ASP A 154 -7.05 19.32 -0.99
N GLY A 155 -8.14 19.03 -0.29
CA GLY A 155 -8.80 17.72 -0.36
C GLY A 155 -9.36 17.36 -1.74
N SER A 156 -9.50 18.33 -2.66
CA SER A 156 -9.90 18.09 -4.05
C SER A 156 -8.75 17.53 -4.92
N ARG A 157 -7.50 17.68 -4.45
CA ARG A 157 -6.29 17.14 -5.08
C ARG A 157 -5.74 15.99 -4.25
N MET A 158 -6.49 14.89 -4.21
CA MET A 158 -6.18 13.70 -3.43
C MET A 158 -5.76 12.55 -4.34
N ALA A 159 -4.67 11.86 -3.97
CA ALA A 159 -4.31 10.53 -4.45
C ALA A 159 -4.26 9.57 -3.28
N VAL A 160 -4.36 8.27 -3.54
CA VAL A 160 -4.18 7.23 -2.53
C VAL A 160 -2.94 6.40 -2.86
N ALA A 161 -2.26 5.93 -1.84
CA ALA A 161 -1.14 5.00 -1.97
C ALA A 161 -1.16 4.01 -0.81
N GLY A 162 -0.63 2.82 -1.05
CA GLY A 162 -0.49 1.82 0.00
C GLY A 162 0.32 0.62 -0.47
N ASP A 163 0.89 -0.08 0.48
CA ASP A 163 1.73 -1.24 0.24
C ASP A 163 1.11 -2.51 0.85
N SER A 164 1.21 -3.66 0.17
CA SER A 164 0.74 -4.95 0.69
C SER A 164 -0.75 -4.89 1.10
N ALA A 165 -1.10 -5.16 2.36
CA ALA A 165 -2.43 -4.94 2.93
C ALA A 165 -2.92 -3.49 2.74
N GLY A 166 -2.03 -2.51 2.82
CA GLY A 166 -2.36 -1.10 2.56
C GLY A 166 -2.65 -0.83 1.08
N GLY A 167 -2.03 -1.58 0.17
CA GLY A 167 -2.38 -1.57 -1.26
C GLY A 167 -3.80 -2.11 -1.51
N ASN A 168 -4.22 -3.14 -0.77
CA ASN A 168 -5.60 -3.59 -0.70
C ASN A 168 -6.52 -2.44 -0.26
N MET A 169 -6.24 -1.84 0.91
CA MET A 169 -7.02 -0.73 1.44
C MET A 169 -7.13 0.43 0.44
N ALA A 170 -6.01 0.81 -0.21
CA ALA A 170 -5.97 1.93 -1.15
C ALA A 170 -6.93 1.74 -2.33
N THR A 171 -6.91 0.56 -2.96
CA THR A 171 -7.82 0.30 -4.09
C THR A 171 -9.27 0.16 -3.63
N VAL A 172 -9.53 -0.48 -2.50
CA VAL A 172 -10.90 -0.64 -2.01
C VAL A 172 -11.49 0.69 -1.53
N VAL A 173 -10.69 1.61 -0.99
CA VAL A 173 -11.12 2.99 -0.72
C VAL A 173 -11.58 3.67 -2.02
N CYS A 174 -10.92 3.43 -3.17
CA CYS A 174 -11.38 3.92 -4.47
C CYS A 174 -12.73 3.31 -4.88
N HIS A 175 -12.93 2.00 -4.65
CA HIS A 175 -14.23 1.35 -4.88
C HIS A 175 -15.33 2.00 -4.03
N LEU A 176 -15.09 2.15 -2.74
CA LEU A 176 -16.06 2.76 -1.81
C LEU A 176 -16.34 4.22 -2.17
N ALA A 177 -15.32 4.99 -2.56
CA ALA A 177 -15.47 6.36 -3.00
C ALA A 177 -16.38 6.45 -4.23
N LYS A 178 -16.20 5.57 -5.22
CA LYS A 178 -17.07 5.48 -6.39
C LYS A 178 -18.50 5.11 -6.00
N GLN A 179 -18.69 4.06 -5.20
CA GLN A 179 -20.00 3.57 -4.80
C GLN A 179 -20.80 4.58 -3.97
N ARG A 180 -20.10 5.37 -3.13
CA ARG A 180 -20.71 6.29 -2.17
C ARG A 180 -20.72 7.76 -2.63
N GLY A 181 -20.27 8.04 -3.87
CA GLY A 181 -20.26 9.38 -4.44
C GLY A 181 -19.17 10.31 -3.90
N GLY A 182 -18.04 9.78 -3.49
CA GLY A 182 -16.87 10.54 -3.06
C GLY A 182 -16.09 9.87 -1.91
N PRO A 183 -14.88 10.37 -1.59
CA PRO A 183 -14.21 11.54 -2.17
C PRO A 183 -13.71 11.32 -3.61
N ARG A 184 -13.43 12.41 -4.34
CA ARG A 184 -12.75 12.33 -5.64
C ARG A 184 -11.29 11.99 -5.43
N ILE A 185 -10.83 10.88 -6.03
CA ILE A 185 -9.45 10.41 -5.99
C ILE A 185 -8.86 10.52 -7.39
N LEU A 186 -7.68 11.14 -7.54
CA LEU A 186 -7.05 11.44 -8.83
C LEU A 186 -6.17 10.30 -9.35
N ALA A 187 -5.61 9.49 -8.46
CA ALA A 187 -4.74 8.36 -8.79
C ALA A 187 -4.62 7.39 -7.62
N GLN A 188 -4.27 6.14 -7.93
CA GLN A 188 -3.96 5.12 -6.93
C GLN A 188 -2.59 4.48 -7.22
N ALA A 189 -1.72 4.40 -6.21
CA ALA A 189 -0.42 3.73 -6.26
C ALA A 189 -0.44 2.51 -5.34
N LEU A 190 -0.41 1.32 -5.92
CA LEU A 190 -0.56 0.06 -5.23
C LEU A 190 0.77 -0.70 -5.27
N LEU A 191 1.41 -0.83 -4.12
CA LEU A 191 2.75 -1.42 -4.02
C LEU A 191 2.61 -2.87 -3.55
N TYR A 192 2.98 -3.81 -4.40
CA TYR A 192 2.84 -5.26 -4.15
C TYR A 192 1.56 -5.62 -3.39
N PRO A 193 0.38 -5.18 -3.91
CA PRO A 193 -0.86 -5.20 -3.15
C PRO A 193 -1.38 -6.62 -2.92
N ALA A 194 -1.96 -6.88 -1.74
CA ALA A 194 -2.75 -8.08 -1.48
C ALA A 194 -4.15 -7.89 -2.10
N THR A 195 -4.45 -8.58 -3.19
CA THR A 195 -5.69 -8.40 -3.95
C THR A 195 -6.61 -9.62 -3.92
N ALA A 196 -6.10 -10.77 -3.45
CA ALA A 196 -6.84 -12.00 -3.30
C ALA A 196 -6.69 -12.57 -1.88
N ASN A 197 -7.51 -13.56 -1.55
CA ASN A 197 -7.30 -14.38 -0.35
C ASN A 197 -6.22 -15.45 -0.63
N PRO A 198 -5.60 -16.03 0.40
CA PRO A 198 -4.56 -17.06 0.24
C PRO A 198 -5.03 -18.31 -0.53
N GLY A 199 -6.35 -18.59 -0.55
CA GLY A 199 -6.94 -19.70 -1.30
C GLY A 199 -6.88 -19.52 -2.83
N TYR A 200 -6.50 -18.35 -3.35
CA TYR A 200 -6.30 -18.08 -4.78
C TYR A 200 -5.23 -18.99 -5.41
N GLY A 201 -4.17 -19.34 -4.64
CA GLY A 201 -3.19 -20.36 -5.02
C GLY A 201 -2.45 -20.06 -6.31
N SER A 202 -1.94 -18.83 -6.48
CA SER A 202 -1.19 -18.38 -7.65
C SER A 202 0.10 -19.17 -7.88
N GLN A 203 0.72 -19.04 -9.07
CA GLN A 203 2.03 -19.63 -9.33
C GLN A 203 3.11 -18.97 -8.46
N SER A 204 3.05 -17.65 -8.28
CA SER A 204 4.01 -16.94 -7.40
C SER A 204 3.94 -17.41 -5.95
N CYS A 205 2.74 -17.77 -5.47
CA CYS A 205 2.58 -18.34 -4.13
C CYS A 205 3.32 -19.69 -4.01
N ARG A 206 3.23 -20.55 -5.03
CA ARG A 206 3.97 -21.83 -5.08
C ARG A 206 5.49 -21.66 -5.21
N ASP A 207 5.92 -20.68 -6.03
CA ASP A 207 7.35 -20.46 -6.34
C ASP A 207 8.09 -19.76 -5.19
N PHE A 208 7.41 -18.82 -4.51
CA PHE A 208 8.03 -17.91 -3.52
C PHE A 208 7.41 -18.01 -2.12
N GLY A 209 6.57 -19.02 -1.88
CA GLY A 209 5.88 -19.22 -0.60
C GLY A 209 6.79 -19.46 0.60
N GLN A 210 8.09 -19.74 0.35
CA GLN A 210 9.10 -19.95 1.39
C GLN A 210 10.44 -19.34 0.99
N GLY A 211 11.15 -18.78 1.96
CA GLY A 211 12.54 -18.30 1.78
C GLY A 211 12.69 -16.89 1.21
N TYR A 212 11.61 -16.20 0.88
CA TYR A 212 11.60 -14.87 0.25
C TYR A 212 10.94 -13.78 1.10
N TYR A 213 11.10 -13.84 2.43
CA TYR A 213 10.61 -12.87 3.42
C TYR A 213 9.13 -13.04 3.77
N LEU A 214 8.20 -12.69 2.88
CA LEU A 214 6.79 -13.01 3.06
C LEU A 214 6.53 -14.44 2.60
N THR A 215 5.90 -15.23 3.46
CA THR A 215 5.59 -16.63 3.16
C THR A 215 4.08 -16.82 2.96
N ASP A 216 3.70 -17.90 2.28
CA ASP A 216 2.31 -18.29 2.13
C ASP A 216 1.64 -18.53 3.50
N GLU A 217 2.35 -19.17 4.43
CA GLU A 217 1.84 -19.43 5.78
C GLU A 217 1.61 -18.13 6.57
N ALA A 218 2.51 -17.14 6.42
CA ALA A 218 2.31 -15.82 7.00
C ALA A 218 1.06 -15.14 6.41
N MET A 219 0.85 -15.23 5.09
CA MET A 219 -0.35 -14.65 4.46
C MET A 219 -1.63 -15.33 4.95
N ASN A 220 -1.63 -16.64 5.11
CA ASN A 220 -2.76 -17.38 5.70
C ASN A 220 -3.06 -16.91 7.11
N TRP A 221 -2.01 -16.74 7.94
CA TRP A 221 -2.17 -16.23 9.30
C TRP A 221 -2.72 -14.80 9.32
N PHE A 222 -2.15 -13.87 8.55
CA PHE A 222 -2.62 -12.50 8.46
C PHE A 222 -4.07 -12.42 8.00
N TRP A 223 -4.43 -13.19 6.98
CA TRP A 223 -5.78 -13.22 6.45
C TRP A 223 -6.80 -13.61 7.50
N ARG A 224 -6.53 -14.67 8.28
CA ARG A 224 -7.44 -15.14 9.34
C ARG A 224 -7.52 -14.17 10.53
N GLN A 225 -6.53 -13.33 10.76
CA GLN A 225 -6.65 -12.23 11.71
C GLN A 225 -7.57 -11.13 11.19
N TYR A 226 -7.50 -10.80 9.89
CA TYR A 226 -8.26 -9.72 9.28
C TYR A 226 -9.67 -10.14 8.88
N VAL A 227 -9.83 -11.28 8.23
CA VAL A 227 -11.11 -11.88 7.77
C VAL A 227 -11.34 -13.20 8.47
N PRO A 228 -11.77 -13.20 9.75
CA PRO A 228 -12.02 -14.45 10.49
C PRO A 228 -13.28 -15.19 10.01
N ASP A 229 -14.25 -14.48 9.42
CA ASP A 229 -15.46 -15.06 8.84
C ASP A 229 -15.22 -15.43 7.36
N ALA A 230 -15.18 -16.76 7.11
CA ALA A 230 -14.97 -17.29 5.76
C ALA A 230 -16.06 -16.87 4.75
N ALA A 231 -17.24 -16.41 5.19
CA ALA A 231 -18.26 -15.86 4.31
C ALA A 231 -17.77 -14.62 3.56
N ASN A 232 -16.79 -13.89 4.09
CA ASN A 232 -16.19 -12.70 3.47
C ASN A 232 -14.96 -13.02 2.59
N ASP A 233 -14.57 -14.29 2.45
CA ASP A 233 -13.40 -14.69 1.64
C ASP A 233 -13.56 -14.36 0.14
N THR A 234 -14.76 -13.99 -0.33
CA THR A 234 -15.05 -13.59 -1.70
C THR A 234 -15.68 -12.19 -1.81
N ASP A 235 -15.76 -11.45 -0.72
CA ASP A 235 -16.26 -10.08 -0.73
C ASP A 235 -15.32 -9.17 -1.53
N PRO A 236 -15.76 -8.50 -2.61
CA PRO A 236 -14.90 -7.64 -3.42
C PRO A 236 -14.24 -6.48 -2.64
N THR A 237 -14.78 -6.13 -1.47
CA THR A 237 -14.17 -5.13 -0.59
C THR A 237 -13.13 -5.71 0.37
N ALA A 238 -13.00 -7.03 0.45
CA ALA A 238 -11.88 -7.72 1.08
C ALA A 238 -10.87 -8.22 0.02
N VAL A 239 -11.37 -8.75 -1.11
CA VAL A 239 -10.59 -9.37 -2.19
C VAL A 239 -10.87 -8.69 -3.55
N PRO A 240 -10.32 -7.50 -3.79
CA PRO A 240 -10.65 -6.68 -4.97
C PRO A 240 -10.36 -7.36 -6.31
N LEU A 241 -9.51 -8.40 -6.36
CA LEU A 241 -9.28 -9.20 -7.57
C LEU A 241 -10.57 -9.83 -8.09
N PHE A 242 -11.52 -10.17 -7.20
CA PHE A 242 -12.78 -10.82 -7.58
C PHE A 242 -13.92 -9.82 -7.84
N ALA A 243 -13.63 -8.53 -7.80
CA ALA A 243 -14.61 -7.52 -8.17
C ALA A 243 -15.02 -7.68 -9.66
N PRO A 244 -16.31 -7.66 -9.98
CA PRO A 244 -16.79 -7.63 -11.36
C PRO A 244 -16.22 -6.44 -12.14
N LEU A 245 -15.93 -6.60 -13.44
CA LEU A 245 -15.30 -5.56 -14.26
C LEU A 245 -16.11 -4.26 -14.31
N ASP A 246 -17.44 -4.31 -14.24
CA ASP A 246 -18.30 -3.14 -14.19
C ASP A 246 -18.11 -2.32 -12.90
N GLN A 247 -17.77 -2.97 -11.79
CA GLN A 247 -17.43 -2.29 -10.55
C GLN A 247 -16.04 -1.61 -10.62
N LEU A 248 -15.14 -2.10 -11.47
CA LEU A 248 -13.81 -1.51 -11.67
C LEU A 248 -13.81 -0.32 -12.62
N LYS A 249 -14.82 -0.17 -13.49
CA LYS A 249 -14.92 0.98 -14.41
C LYS A 249 -14.84 2.29 -13.64
N ASP A 250 -14.24 3.30 -14.28
CA ASP A 250 -14.14 4.67 -13.77
C ASP A 250 -13.39 4.80 -12.42
N LEU A 251 -12.66 3.77 -12.00
CA LEU A 251 -11.70 3.90 -10.92
C LEU A 251 -10.54 4.82 -11.35
N PRO A 252 -9.88 5.50 -10.40
CA PRO A 252 -8.78 6.40 -10.73
C PRO A 252 -7.63 5.66 -11.41
N PRO A 253 -6.86 6.34 -12.30
CA PRO A 253 -5.65 5.79 -12.91
C PRO A 253 -4.75 5.11 -11.89
N ALA A 254 -4.23 3.92 -12.24
CA ALA A 254 -3.51 3.05 -11.33
C ALA A 254 -2.05 2.83 -11.73
N LEU A 255 -1.16 2.89 -10.76
CA LEU A 255 0.18 2.30 -10.83
C LEU A 255 0.22 1.10 -9.88
N ILE A 256 0.52 -0.08 -10.42
CA ILE A 256 0.77 -1.28 -9.63
C ILE A 256 2.25 -1.64 -9.76
N ILE A 257 2.93 -1.75 -8.63
CA ILE A 257 4.32 -2.19 -8.56
C ILE A 257 4.33 -3.56 -7.91
N THR A 258 4.94 -4.55 -8.57
CA THR A 258 5.10 -5.90 -8.03
C THR A 258 6.58 -6.26 -7.87
N ALA A 259 6.88 -7.15 -6.93
CA ALA A 259 8.19 -7.73 -6.76
C ALA A 259 8.25 -9.11 -7.43
N GLU A 260 9.37 -9.46 -8.06
CA GLU A 260 9.49 -10.73 -8.78
C GLU A 260 9.33 -11.94 -7.86
N CYS A 261 10.01 -11.91 -6.71
CA CYS A 261 10.06 -12.99 -5.72
C CYS A 261 9.08 -12.73 -4.57
N ASP A 262 7.79 -12.62 -4.88
CA ASP A 262 6.73 -12.28 -3.94
C ASP A 262 5.52 -13.18 -4.15
N VAL A 263 4.98 -13.71 -3.07
CA VAL A 263 3.75 -14.54 -3.10
C VAL A 263 2.56 -13.79 -3.70
N LEU A 264 2.50 -12.45 -3.53
CA LEU A 264 1.41 -11.58 -4.00
C LEU A 264 1.59 -11.08 -5.45
N ARG A 265 2.71 -11.45 -6.12
CA ARG A 265 3.02 -10.95 -7.47
C ARG A 265 1.90 -11.18 -8.47
N ASP A 266 1.47 -12.42 -8.60
CA ASP A 266 0.56 -12.82 -9.67
C ASP A 266 -0.85 -12.29 -9.47
N GLU A 267 -1.33 -12.18 -8.22
CA GLU A 267 -2.62 -11.60 -7.91
C GLU A 267 -2.63 -10.08 -8.14
N GLY A 268 -1.56 -9.37 -7.78
CA GLY A 268 -1.40 -7.95 -8.08
C GLY A 268 -1.39 -7.66 -9.57
N GLU A 269 -0.69 -8.49 -10.36
CA GLU A 269 -0.68 -8.36 -11.83
C GLU A 269 -2.01 -8.77 -12.47
N ALA A 270 -2.71 -9.76 -11.92
CA ALA A 270 -4.04 -10.13 -12.36
C ALA A 270 -5.03 -8.99 -12.12
N TYR A 271 -4.95 -8.34 -10.97
CA TYR A 271 -5.76 -7.16 -10.66
C TYR A 271 -5.46 -6.00 -11.62
N ALA A 272 -4.19 -5.75 -11.95
CA ALA A 272 -3.82 -4.76 -12.96
C ALA A 272 -4.46 -5.04 -14.33
N ARG A 273 -4.51 -6.31 -14.74
CA ARG A 273 -5.20 -6.73 -15.99
C ARG A 273 -6.70 -6.47 -15.92
N ASN A 274 -7.34 -6.76 -14.77
CA ASN A 274 -8.77 -6.50 -14.59
C ASN A 274 -9.08 -5.00 -14.68
N LEU A 275 -8.27 -4.15 -14.04
CA LEU A 275 -8.41 -2.69 -14.16
C LEU A 275 -8.29 -2.23 -15.62
N SER A 276 -7.27 -2.72 -16.34
CA SER A 276 -7.08 -2.39 -17.76
C SER A 276 -8.26 -2.86 -18.63
N GLN A 277 -8.80 -4.07 -18.39
CA GLN A 277 -9.98 -4.60 -19.09
C GLN A 277 -11.24 -3.78 -18.79
N ALA A 278 -11.33 -3.21 -17.58
CA ALA A 278 -12.41 -2.30 -17.21
C ALA A 278 -12.25 -0.89 -17.80
N GLY A 279 -11.17 -0.61 -18.55
CA GLY A 279 -10.91 0.69 -19.16
C GLY A 279 -10.20 1.69 -18.24
N VAL A 280 -9.71 1.26 -17.08
CA VAL A 280 -8.93 2.12 -16.17
C VAL A 280 -7.52 2.29 -16.72
N PRO A 281 -6.99 3.52 -16.89
CA PRO A 281 -5.59 3.75 -17.26
C PRO A 281 -4.66 3.13 -16.22
N THR A 282 -3.99 2.03 -16.58
CA THR A 282 -3.23 1.21 -15.65
C THR A 282 -1.80 0.99 -16.14
N THR A 283 -0.83 1.21 -15.27
CA THR A 283 0.56 0.80 -15.46
C THR A 283 0.89 -0.25 -14.40
N CYS A 284 1.45 -1.38 -14.83
CA CYS A 284 1.96 -2.40 -13.93
C CYS A 284 3.44 -2.64 -14.21
N THR A 285 4.28 -2.60 -13.17
CA THR A 285 5.73 -2.79 -13.30
C THR A 285 6.19 -3.85 -12.30
N ARG A 286 6.78 -4.93 -12.82
CA ARG A 286 7.47 -5.94 -12.02
C ARG A 286 8.93 -5.56 -11.87
N TYR A 287 9.43 -5.50 -10.63
CA TYR A 287 10.85 -5.28 -10.34
C TYR A 287 11.55 -6.63 -10.16
N LEU A 288 12.48 -6.94 -11.08
CA LEU A 288 13.23 -8.19 -11.06
C LEU A 288 14.19 -8.22 -9.86
N GLY A 289 14.37 -9.39 -9.26
CA GLY A 289 15.22 -9.59 -8.10
C GLY A 289 14.72 -8.94 -6.80
N ALA A 290 13.55 -8.31 -6.81
CA ALA A 290 12.92 -7.74 -5.63
C ALA A 290 12.08 -8.79 -4.88
N ILE A 291 11.96 -8.60 -3.56
CA ILE A 291 11.11 -9.39 -2.66
C ILE A 291 9.99 -8.52 -2.11
N HIS A 292 8.99 -9.14 -1.46
CA HIS A 292 7.92 -8.40 -0.80
C HIS A 292 8.45 -7.33 0.16
N GLY A 293 7.81 -6.16 0.20
CA GLY A 293 8.16 -5.07 1.12
C GLY A 293 9.44 -4.30 0.76
N PHE A 294 10.09 -4.56 -0.37
CA PHE A 294 11.39 -4.01 -0.73
C PHE A 294 11.49 -2.48 -0.70
N MET A 295 10.39 -1.75 -0.88
CA MET A 295 10.36 -0.28 -0.81
C MET A 295 10.28 0.24 0.63
N GLY A 296 9.53 -0.44 1.50
CA GLY A 296 9.26 -0.03 2.88
C GLY A 296 10.28 -0.49 3.90
N VAL A 297 10.95 -1.64 3.67
CA VAL A 297 11.93 -2.22 4.59
C VAL A 297 13.24 -1.42 4.55
N ASN A 298 13.65 -0.86 5.69
CA ASN A 298 14.86 -0.03 5.78
C ASN A 298 16.13 -0.73 5.31
N ALA A 299 16.27 -2.02 5.60
CA ALA A 299 17.42 -2.83 5.15
C ALA A 299 17.59 -2.83 3.62
N LEU A 300 16.51 -2.63 2.86
CA LEU A 300 16.46 -2.70 1.39
C LEU A 300 16.31 -1.33 0.73
N ALA A 301 16.17 -0.26 1.51
CA ALA A 301 15.81 1.09 1.01
C ALA A 301 16.81 1.64 -0.03
N GLU A 302 18.08 1.23 0.04
CA GLU A 302 19.15 1.68 -0.85
C GLU A 302 19.42 0.72 -2.01
N THR A 303 18.62 -0.34 -2.19
CA THR A 303 18.75 -1.20 -3.36
C THR A 303 18.34 -0.46 -4.63
N PRO A 304 18.97 -0.74 -5.79
CA PRO A 304 18.60 -0.11 -7.05
C PRO A 304 17.12 -0.24 -7.38
N THR A 305 16.53 -1.41 -7.06
CA THR A 305 15.11 -1.68 -7.29
C THR A 305 14.20 -0.83 -6.39
N ALA A 306 14.53 -0.67 -5.10
CA ALA A 306 13.77 0.16 -4.17
C ALA A 306 13.81 1.65 -4.56
N ILE A 307 14.99 2.15 -4.92
CA ILE A 307 15.17 3.53 -5.38
C ILE A 307 14.36 3.78 -6.65
N ALA A 308 14.47 2.91 -7.65
CA ALA A 308 13.76 3.07 -8.93
C ALA A 308 12.23 2.97 -8.77
N ALA A 309 11.74 2.01 -7.98
CA ALA A 309 10.32 1.84 -7.71
C ALA A 309 9.73 3.05 -6.96
N THR A 310 10.44 3.54 -5.95
CA THR A 310 10.03 4.74 -5.19
C THR A 310 10.01 5.98 -6.08
N ALA A 311 11.00 6.16 -6.95
CA ALA A 311 11.03 7.26 -7.91
C ALA A 311 9.86 7.18 -8.91
N GLN A 312 9.54 5.99 -9.44
CA GLN A 312 8.41 5.78 -10.34
C GLN A 312 7.08 6.13 -9.66
N MET A 313 6.84 5.64 -8.46
CA MET A 313 5.64 5.95 -7.68
C MET A 313 5.51 7.45 -7.43
N ASN A 314 6.58 8.08 -6.93
CA ASN A 314 6.57 9.51 -6.61
C ASN A 314 6.35 10.39 -7.85
N ALA A 315 6.92 10.02 -9.00
CA ALA A 315 6.73 10.74 -10.26
C ALA A 315 5.25 10.67 -10.70
N MET A 316 4.62 9.50 -10.62
CA MET A 316 3.20 9.33 -10.95
C MET A 316 2.30 10.14 -10.02
N LEU A 317 2.50 10.03 -8.69
CA LEU A 317 1.73 10.78 -7.70
C LEU A 317 1.88 12.29 -7.91
N LYS A 318 3.12 12.77 -8.08
CA LYS A 318 3.39 14.19 -8.33
C LYS A 318 2.68 14.69 -9.58
N LYS A 319 2.73 13.94 -10.68
CA LYS A 319 2.03 14.28 -11.92
C LYS A 319 0.52 14.36 -11.70
N ALA A 320 -0.09 13.35 -11.11
CA ALA A 320 -1.53 13.30 -10.87
C ALA A 320 -2.01 14.46 -9.99
N LEU A 321 -1.21 14.86 -8.99
CA LEU A 321 -1.54 15.93 -8.06
C LEU A 321 -1.25 17.33 -8.60
N SER A 322 -0.43 17.47 -9.67
CA SER A 322 -0.09 18.75 -10.29
C SER A 322 -1.15 19.25 -11.27
N ASP A 323 -1.90 18.35 -11.89
CA ASP A 323 -2.90 18.68 -12.89
C ASP A 323 -4.12 19.35 -12.24
N LYS A 324 -4.17 20.69 -12.32
CA LYS A 324 -5.31 21.50 -11.87
C LYS A 324 -6.60 21.25 -12.68
N ALA A 325 -6.52 20.50 -13.77
CA ALA A 325 -7.62 20.20 -14.68
C ALA A 325 -7.37 18.90 -15.47
N ALA A 326 -7.35 17.77 -14.80
CA ALA A 326 -7.64 16.51 -15.50
C ALA A 326 -9.18 16.35 -15.61
N VAL A 327 -9.81 17.25 -16.36
CA VAL A 327 -11.03 16.88 -17.10
C VAL A 327 -10.51 15.93 -18.18
N LEU A 328 -10.76 14.64 -18.04
CA LEU A 328 -10.52 13.67 -19.11
C LEU A 328 -11.23 14.24 -20.36
N PRO A 329 -10.53 14.43 -21.50
CA PRO A 329 -11.22 14.72 -22.73
C PRO A 329 -12.20 13.56 -22.97
N GLN A 330 -13.48 13.87 -23.14
CA GLN A 330 -14.44 12.92 -23.66
C GLN A 330 -13.78 12.27 -24.87
N GLN A 331 -13.72 10.93 -24.88
CA GLN A 331 -13.22 10.17 -26.02
C GLN A 331 -13.96 10.65 -27.25
N SER A 332 -13.31 11.49 -28.06
CA SER A 332 -13.74 11.68 -29.44
C SER A 332 -13.46 10.35 -30.13
N ALA A 333 -14.54 9.70 -30.57
CA ALA A 333 -14.51 8.47 -31.32
C ALA A 333 -13.51 8.58 -32.48
N TYR A 334 -12.47 7.77 -32.45
CA TYR A 334 -11.79 7.40 -33.67
C TYR A 334 -12.70 6.40 -34.40
N VAL A 335 -13.42 6.91 -35.41
CA VAL A 335 -14.08 6.13 -36.45
C VAL A 335 -13.02 5.56 -37.39
#